data_4647d15dbfb7ab009c2bd5f4cb7d5c9a
#
_entry.id   4647d15dbfb7ab009c2bd5f4cb7d5c9a
#
_cell.length_a   1.000
_cell.length_b   1.000
_cell.length_c   1.000
_cell.angle_alpha   90.00
_cell.angle_beta   90.00
_cell.angle_gamma   90.00
#
_symmetry.space_group_name_H-M   'P 1'
#
loop_
_entity.id
_entity.type
_entity.pdbx_description
1 polymer ?
#
loop_
_entity_poly.entity_id
_entity_poly.type
_entity_poly.pdbx_seq_one_letter_code
_entity_poly.pdbx_strand_id
1 'polypeptide(L)'
;MAAYSSTDKKKTAGVSFEELVKEIKAGQFKPVYYLMGDESFYIDRLSDLLVETLLRPEERDFNLLTFFGAETDIDAVITAAKAYPMGAQHLVILVKEAQNLQHLERLEFYFRQMQPSSVLIFCHKNGTVDQRLKVVKLIKEKGVLFESKKLYDSQLPAFIKNYLQSHGATAAPGAPEMLAEFVGADLQRLASELDKLILSLPQERKIVTPDLVTTHIGVSKNFNIFELQDAIGKKDVLKVNQIAKYFDNNPKENPIQKVLPSLFKFFSTLMLAYYAPEKSERGIAQWVGATEWQVRRNILPAMKMYSGVKVMYILSEIRRTDARSKGVGNTNTSNGDLMKELLYYILH
;
A
#
# COMPACT_ATOMS: atom_id res chain seq x y z
N MET A 1 -10.28 32.24 41.09
CA MET A 1 -9.76 31.94 39.71
C MET A 1 -9.02 30.61 39.77
N ALA A 2 -9.69 29.56 39.38
CA ALA A 2 -9.15 28.20 39.41
C ALA A 2 -8.58 27.87 38.01
N ALA A 3 -7.30 27.54 37.98
CA ALA A 3 -6.58 27.12 36.76
C ALA A 3 -7.00 25.69 36.43
N TYR A 4 -7.60 25.47 35.25
CA TYR A 4 -7.85 24.16 34.68
C TYR A 4 -6.53 23.60 34.15
N SER A 5 -6.01 22.62 34.87
CA SER A 5 -4.92 21.76 34.40
C SER A 5 -5.46 20.80 33.35
N SER A 6 -5.04 20.99 32.10
CA SER A 6 -5.27 20.02 31.03
C SER A 6 -4.35 18.81 31.23
N THR A 7 -4.91 17.74 31.77
CA THR A 7 -4.27 16.42 31.77
C THR A 7 -4.24 15.88 30.34
N ASP A 8 -3.06 15.94 29.72
CA ASP A 8 -2.72 15.22 28.50
C ASP A 8 -3.04 13.74 28.66
N LYS A 9 -4.14 13.30 28.06
CA LYS A 9 -4.37 11.88 27.80
C LYS A 9 -3.31 11.43 26.78
N LYS A 10 -2.19 10.88 27.26
CA LYS A 10 -1.34 9.99 26.46
C LYS A 10 -2.25 8.89 25.91
N LYS A 11 -2.68 9.02 24.64
CA LYS A 11 -3.15 7.88 23.86
C LYS A 11 -2.01 6.87 23.90
N THR A 12 -2.27 5.67 24.39
CA THR A 12 -1.41 4.51 24.24
C THR A 12 -1.32 4.22 22.73
N ALA A 13 -0.37 4.88 22.09
CA ALA A 13 0.02 4.54 20.72
C ALA A 13 0.62 3.14 20.79
N GLY A 14 0.06 2.19 20.01
CA GLY A 14 0.65 0.87 19.85
C GLY A 14 2.09 1.00 19.34
N VAL A 15 2.90 -0.03 19.56
CA VAL A 15 4.29 -0.07 19.09
C VAL A 15 4.32 0.09 17.56
N SER A 16 5.16 1.00 17.05
CA SER A 16 5.25 1.23 15.60
C SER A 16 6.07 0.14 14.89
N PHE A 17 5.87 0.01 13.58
CA PHE A 17 6.65 -0.94 12.77
C PHE A 17 8.15 -0.64 12.83
N GLU A 18 8.53 0.63 12.71
CA GLU A 18 9.91 1.09 12.71
C GLU A 18 10.61 0.83 14.05
N GLU A 19 9.91 1.03 15.17
CA GLU A 19 10.40 0.72 16.50
C GLU A 19 10.66 -0.79 16.66
N LEU A 20 9.72 -1.64 16.22
CA LEU A 20 9.89 -3.08 16.27
C LEU A 20 11.06 -3.55 15.41
N VAL A 21 11.20 -3.04 14.19
CA VAL A 21 12.34 -3.36 13.32
C VAL A 21 13.66 -3.00 13.99
N LYS A 22 13.72 -1.85 14.67
CA LYS A 22 14.91 -1.40 15.39
C LYS A 22 15.24 -2.32 16.59
N GLU A 23 14.24 -2.66 17.41
CA GLU A 23 14.40 -3.56 18.55
C GLU A 23 14.87 -4.96 18.11
N ILE A 24 14.23 -5.53 17.09
CA ILE A 24 14.57 -6.85 16.56
C ILE A 24 16.02 -6.87 16.03
N LYS A 25 16.41 -5.87 15.23
CA LYS A 25 17.78 -5.74 14.71
C LYS A 25 18.83 -5.51 15.83
N ALA A 26 18.42 -4.95 16.95
CA ALA A 26 19.27 -4.79 18.14
C ALA A 26 19.34 -6.07 19.01
N GLY A 27 18.70 -7.17 18.60
CA GLY A 27 18.67 -8.42 19.36
C GLY A 27 17.79 -8.37 20.62
N GLN A 28 16.87 -7.41 20.69
CA GLN A 28 15.94 -7.27 21.82
C GLN A 28 14.64 -8.00 21.51
N PHE A 29 14.55 -9.26 21.94
CA PHE A 29 13.40 -10.09 21.66
C PHE A 29 12.42 -10.18 22.83
N LYS A 30 11.15 -10.38 22.50
CA LYS A 30 10.08 -10.71 23.44
C LYS A 30 9.61 -12.16 23.22
N PRO A 31 9.09 -12.81 24.27
CA PRO A 31 8.71 -14.23 24.15
C PRO A 31 7.49 -14.47 23.24
N VAL A 32 6.65 -13.47 23.04
CA VAL A 32 5.43 -13.61 22.21
C VAL A 32 5.23 -12.35 21.38
N TYR A 33 5.06 -12.53 20.07
CA TYR A 33 4.65 -11.50 19.12
C TYR A 33 3.28 -11.87 18.55
N TYR A 34 2.29 -11.02 18.75
CA TYR A 34 0.98 -11.14 18.11
C TYR A 34 0.84 -10.01 17.09
N LEU A 35 1.05 -10.36 15.82
CA LEU A 35 1.05 -9.44 14.69
C LEU A 35 -0.30 -9.54 13.99
N MET A 36 -1.10 -8.48 14.00
CA MET A 36 -2.46 -8.49 13.46
C MET A 36 -2.76 -7.25 12.62
N GLY A 37 -3.85 -7.29 11.85
CA GLY A 37 -4.39 -6.14 11.14
C GLY A 37 -4.67 -6.38 9.66
N ASP A 38 -5.08 -5.30 8.99
CA ASP A 38 -5.55 -5.34 7.60
C ASP A 38 -4.42 -5.21 6.57
N GLU A 39 -3.21 -4.77 6.99
CA GLU A 39 -2.05 -4.66 6.11
C GLU A 39 -1.09 -5.83 6.33
N SER A 40 -1.23 -6.86 5.51
CA SER A 40 -0.45 -8.09 5.62
C SER A 40 1.04 -7.89 5.37
N PHE A 41 1.43 -6.90 4.59
CA PHE A 41 2.82 -6.58 4.28
C PHE A 41 3.68 -6.41 5.55
N TYR A 42 3.20 -5.63 6.52
CA TYR A 42 3.94 -5.39 7.76
C TYR A 42 4.02 -6.63 8.64
N ILE A 43 2.97 -7.45 8.66
CA ILE A 43 2.93 -8.72 9.42
C ILE A 43 3.97 -9.68 8.86
N ASP A 44 4.01 -9.86 7.53
CA ASP A 44 4.97 -10.74 6.87
C ASP A 44 6.41 -10.23 7.07
N ARG A 45 6.67 -8.95 6.87
CA ARG A 45 8.02 -8.37 7.07
C ARG A 45 8.53 -8.51 8.50
N LEU A 46 7.68 -8.34 9.51
CA LEU A 46 8.09 -8.53 10.92
C LEU A 46 8.31 -10.00 11.24
N SER A 47 7.44 -10.90 10.77
CA SER A 47 7.61 -12.34 11.01
C SER A 47 8.89 -12.87 10.35
N ASP A 48 9.15 -12.48 9.10
CA ASP A 48 10.36 -12.88 8.37
C ASP A 48 11.62 -12.32 9.06
N LEU A 49 11.61 -11.04 9.44
CA LEU A 49 12.73 -10.41 10.14
C LEU A 49 13.02 -11.09 11.49
N LEU A 50 11.99 -11.48 12.24
CA LEU A 50 12.14 -12.22 13.49
C LEU A 50 12.81 -13.58 13.24
N VAL A 51 12.32 -14.35 12.25
CA VAL A 51 12.90 -15.66 11.90
C VAL A 51 14.35 -15.50 11.44
N GLU A 52 14.64 -14.52 10.57
CA GLU A 52 15.99 -14.27 10.06
C GLU A 52 16.98 -13.85 11.14
N THR A 53 16.51 -13.11 12.15
CA THR A 53 17.39 -12.60 13.22
C THR A 53 17.58 -13.63 14.34
N LEU A 54 16.55 -14.44 14.63
CA LEU A 54 16.59 -15.46 15.70
C LEU A 54 17.31 -16.74 15.29
N LEU A 55 17.23 -17.13 14.00
CA LEU A 55 17.74 -18.40 13.50
C LEU A 55 18.61 -18.21 12.25
N ARG A 56 19.82 -18.75 12.30
CA ARG A 56 20.66 -18.88 11.10
C ARG A 56 20.01 -19.87 10.12
N PRO A 57 20.28 -19.76 8.81
CA PRO A 57 19.65 -20.64 7.81
C PRO A 57 19.76 -22.14 8.15
N GLU A 58 20.92 -22.57 8.62
CA GLU A 58 21.20 -23.96 8.98
C GLU A 58 20.49 -24.46 10.26
N GLU A 59 19.99 -23.52 11.10
CA GLU A 59 19.28 -23.86 12.34
C GLU A 59 17.77 -24.03 12.12
N ARG A 60 17.25 -23.53 10.99
CA ARG A 60 15.79 -23.44 10.74
C ARG A 60 15.11 -24.77 10.63
N ASP A 61 15.75 -25.77 10.05
CA ASP A 61 15.15 -27.10 9.84
C ASP A 61 14.75 -27.78 11.16
N PHE A 62 15.45 -27.48 12.26
CA PHE A 62 15.18 -28.09 13.57
C PHE A 62 14.56 -27.11 14.58
N ASN A 63 14.66 -25.82 14.35
CA ASN A 63 14.27 -24.80 15.34
C ASN A 63 13.21 -23.81 14.85
N LEU A 64 12.69 -23.97 13.63
CA LEU A 64 11.52 -23.23 13.13
C LEU A 64 10.34 -24.17 12.96
N LEU A 65 9.38 -24.11 13.87
CA LEU A 65 8.15 -24.87 13.80
C LEU A 65 7.03 -23.97 13.26
N THR A 66 6.50 -24.32 12.09
CA THR A 66 5.43 -23.56 11.44
C THR A 66 4.11 -24.31 11.58
N PHE A 67 3.12 -23.61 12.11
CA PHE A 67 1.73 -24.07 12.25
C PHE A 67 0.80 -23.20 11.40
N PHE A 68 -0.30 -23.79 10.94
CA PHE A 68 -1.40 -23.06 10.29
C PHE A 68 -2.62 -23.08 11.19
N GLY A 69 -3.20 -21.90 11.46
CA GLY A 69 -4.28 -21.75 12.44
C GLY A 69 -5.55 -22.57 12.15
N ALA A 70 -5.81 -22.90 10.88
CA ALA A 70 -6.92 -23.76 10.49
C ALA A 70 -6.68 -25.25 10.74
N GLU A 71 -5.41 -25.68 10.82
CA GLU A 71 -5.00 -27.08 10.87
C GLU A 71 -4.47 -27.50 12.24
N THR A 72 -4.39 -26.56 13.20
CA THR A 72 -3.80 -26.79 14.52
C THR A 72 -4.67 -26.22 15.64
N ASP A 73 -4.47 -26.70 16.84
CA ASP A 73 -5.03 -26.11 18.04
C ASP A 73 -3.95 -25.42 18.90
N ILE A 74 -4.40 -24.56 19.82
CA ILE A 74 -3.50 -23.81 20.69
C ILE A 74 -2.68 -24.69 21.62
N ASP A 75 -3.16 -25.89 21.99
CA ASP A 75 -2.45 -26.79 22.90
C ASP A 75 -1.23 -27.44 22.21
N ALA A 76 -1.33 -27.74 20.90
CA ALA A 76 -0.20 -28.17 20.11
C ALA A 76 0.88 -27.09 20.04
N VAL A 77 0.48 -25.84 19.81
CA VAL A 77 1.38 -24.66 19.80
C VAL A 77 2.07 -24.48 21.16
N ILE A 78 1.29 -24.58 22.27
CA ILE A 78 1.83 -24.46 23.64
C ILE A 78 2.80 -25.61 23.94
N THR A 79 2.48 -26.81 23.51
CA THR A 79 3.36 -28.00 23.70
C THR A 79 4.67 -27.82 22.96
N ALA A 80 4.64 -27.39 21.71
CA ALA A 80 5.82 -27.08 20.92
C ALA A 80 6.65 -25.96 21.57
N ALA A 81 5.98 -24.92 22.10
CA ALA A 81 6.64 -23.78 22.73
C ALA A 81 7.39 -24.12 24.05
N LYS A 82 7.10 -25.28 24.67
CA LYS A 82 7.77 -25.77 25.88
C LYS A 82 9.01 -26.60 25.58
N ALA A 83 9.26 -26.93 24.31
CA ALA A 83 10.43 -27.69 23.92
C ALA A 83 11.72 -26.84 23.99
N TYR A 84 12.86 -27.50 24.01
CA TYR A 84 14.16 -26.86 23.95
C TYR A 84 14.67 -26.79 22.51
N PRO A 85 15.42 -25.73 22.14
CA PRO A 85 16.04 -25.66 20.83
C PRO A 85 17.12 -26.73 20.65
N MET A 86 17.30 -27.18 19.40
CA MET A 86 18.30 -28.17 19.03
C MET A 86 19.53 -27.48 18.43
N GLY A 87 20.60 -27.33 19.23
CA GLY A 87 21.86 -26.74 18.76
C GLY A 87 21.78 -25.24 18.42
N ALA A 88 20.72 -24.56 18.80
CA ALA A 88 20.50 -23.12 18.59
C ALA A 88 20.18 -22.40 19.92
N GLN A 89 20.22 -21.07 19.92
CA GLN A 89 19.84 -20.28 21.08
C GLN A 89 18.32 -20.18 21.24
N HIS A 90 17.57 -20.20 20.14
CA HIS A 90 16.13 -19.99 20.13
C HIS A 90 15.38 -21.09 19.39
N LEU A 91 14.18 -21.41 19.87
CA LEU A 91 13.17 -22.17 19.19
C LEU A 91 12.08 -21.18 18.75
N VAL A 92 11.79 -21.10 17.46
CA VAL A 92 10.80 -20.20 16.89
C VAL A 92 9.55 -20.97 16.51
N ILE A 93 8.41 -20.56 17.06
CA ILE A 93 7.09 -21.11 16.75
C ILE A 93 6.32 -20.05 15.95
N LEU A 94 6.16 -20.29 14.66
CA LEU A 94 5.47 -19.40 13.72
C LEU A 94 4.07 -19.95 13.45
N VAL A 95 3.04 -19.22 13.89
CA VAL A 95 1.64 -19.55 13.62
C VAL A 95 1.12 -18.63 12.51
N LYS A 96 0.99 -19.18 11.31
CA LYS A 96 0.38 -18.52 10.16
C LYS A 96 -1.14 -18.63 10.24
N GLU A 97 -1.85 -17.66 9.67
CA GLU A 97 -3.32 -17.61 9.69
C GLU A 97 -3.92 -17.74 11.10
N ALA A 98 -3.30 -17.05 12.07
CA ALA A 98 -3.70 -17.12 13.48
C ALA A 98 -5.15 -16.64 13.73
N GLN A 99 -5.81 -15.96 12.77
CA GLN A 99 -7.24 -15.64 12.82
C GLN A 99 -8.13 -16.89 12.84
N ASN A 100 -7.65 -18.02 12.33
CA ASN A 100 -8.38 -19.29 12.28
C ASN A 100 -8.08 -20.19 13.50
N LEU A 101 -7.10 -19.81 14.33
CA LEU A 101 -6.73 -20.58 15.53
C LEU A 101 -7.81 -20.45 16.60
N GLN A 102 -8.29 -21.59 17.05
CA GLN A 102 -9.32 -21.67 18.11
C GLN A 102 -8.68 -21.64 19.50
N HIS A 103 -9.48 -21.20 20.49
CA HIS A 103 -9.13 -21.27 21.91
C HIS A 103 -7.87 -20.49 22.30
N LEU A 104 -7.63 -19.33 21.67
CA LEU A 104 -6.47 -18.47 21.96
C LEU A 104 -6.33 -18.14 23.45
N GLU A 105 -7.45 -18.09 24.19
CA GLU A 105 -7.47 -17.84 25.64
C GLU A 105 -6.61 -18.84 26.44
N ARG A 106 -6.43 -20.07 25.95
CA ARG A 106 -5.61 -21.07 26.59
C ARG A 106 -4.10 -20.75 26.58
N LEU A 107 -3.67 -19.83 25.76
CA LEU A 107 -2.29 -19.32 25.79
C LEU A 107 -1.95 -18.69 27.16
N GLU A 108 -2.96 -18.33 27.99
CA GLU A 108 -2.74 -17.88 29.37
C GLU A 108 -1.95 -18.91 30.21
N PHE A 109 -2.11 -20.20 29.95
CA PHE A 109 -1.37 -21.26 30.64
C PHE A 109 0.12 -21.22 30.30
N TYR A 110 0.47 -20.87 29.06
CA TYR A 110 1.87 -20.71 28.66
C TYR A 110 2.51 -19.51 29.40
N PHE A 111 1.80 -18.41 29.55
CA PHE A 111 2.33 -17.23 30.27
C PHE A 111 2.62 -17.45 31.76
N ARG A 112 2.13 -18.54 32.36
CA ARG A 112 2.47 -18.90 33.76
C ARG A 112 3.86 -19.51 33.86
N GLN A 113 4.30 -20.25 32.84
CA GLN A 113 5.60 -20.91 32.77
C GLN A 113 6.08 -20.90 31.33
N MET A 114 6.67 -19.78 30.92
CA MET A 114 7.23 -19.60 29.59
C MET A 114 8.61 -20.26 29.51
N GLN A 115 8.93 -20.86 28.37
CA GLN A 115 10.28 -21.30 28.04
C GLN A 115 11.09 -20.12 27.55
N PRO A 116 12.17 -19.72 28.22
CA PRO A 116 12.94 -18.51 27.88
C PRO A 116 13.57 -18.54 26.49
N SER A 117 13.91 -19.74 25.98
CA SER A 117 14.50 -19.92 24.65
C SER A 117 13.48 -19.97 23.51
N SER A 118 12.18 -19.96 23.82
CA SER A 118 11.13 -20.04 22.79
C SER A 118 10.54 -18.69 22.47
N VAL A 119 10.39 -18.39 21.18
CA VAL A 119 9.73 -17.18 20.66
C VAL A 119 8.53 -17.59 19.82
N LEU A 120 7.34 -17.14 20.22
CA LEU A 120 6.08 -17.40 19.53
C LEU A 120 5.70 -16.20 18.68
N ILE A 121 5.39 -16.46 17.41
CA ILE A 121 5.00 -15.42 16.44
C ILE A 121 3.63 -15.81 15.85
N PHE A 122 2.61 -15.01 16.17
CA PHE A 122 1.26 -15.19 15.63
C PHE A 122 1.02 -14.18 14.51
N CYS A 123 0.72 -14.64 13.30
CA CYS A 123 0.39 -13.83 12.14
C CYS A 123 -1.12 -13.90 11.88
N HIS A 124 -1.86 -12.87 12.34
CA HIS A 124 -3.31 -12.74 12.21
C HIS A 124 -3.61 -11.70 11.12
N LYS A 125 -3.93 -12.16 9.92
CA LYS A 125 -4.18 -11.30 8.75
C LYS A 125 -5.67 -11.00 8.61
N ASN A 126 -5.97 -9.82 7.99
CA ASN A 126 -7.32 -9.39 7.64
C ASN A 126 -8.27 -9.32 8.84
N GLY A 127 -7.82 -8.75 9.94
CA GLY A 127 -8.63 -8.56 11.14
C GLY A 127 -7.81 -8.33 12.39
N THR A 128 -8.51 -8.26 13.51
CA THR A 128 -7.91 -8.04 14.83
C THR A 128 -8.54 -8.96 15.87
N VAL A 129 -7.76 -9.34 16.88
CA VAL A 129 -8.26 -10.10 18.02
C VAL A 129 -9.05 -9.19 18.96
N ASP A 130 -10.05 -9.74 19.66
CA ASP A 130 -10.79 -8.99 20.70
C ASP A 130 -9.84 -8.56 21.83
N GLN A 131 -9.57 -7.26 21.90
CA GLN A 131 -8.64 -6.67 22.86
C GLN A 131 -9.10 -6.74 24.32
N ARG A 132 -10.37 -7.13 24.58
CA ARG A 132 -10.93 -7.32 25.94
C ARG A 132 -10.49 -8.64 26.56
N LEU A 133 -10.06 -9.61 25.76
CA LEU A 133 -9.59 -10.91 26.22
C LEU A 133 -8.41 -10.75 27.18
N LYS A 134 -8.42 -11.54 28.26
CA LYS A 134 -7.35 -11.52 29.27
C LYS A 134 -5.99 -11.91 28.67
N VAL A 135 -5.97 -12.88 27.76
CA VAL A 135 -4.75 -13.29 27.05
C VAL A 135 -4.13 -12.13 26.28
N VAL A 136 -4.93 -11.26 25.66
CA VAL A 136 -4.42 -10.09 24.91
C VAL A 136 -3.77 -9.07 25.83
N LYS A 137 -4.29 -8.91 27.06
CA LYS A 137 -3.62 -8.08 28.08
C LYS A 137 -2.28 -8.67 28.48
N LEU A 138 -2.18 -9.99 28.66
CA LEU A 138 -0.92 -10.67 28.94
C LEU A 138 0.09 -10.54 27.78
N ILE A 139 -0.38 -10.62 26.53
CA ILE A 139 0.47 -10.38 25.35
C ILE A 139 1.03 -8.95 25.38
N LYS A 140 0.22 -7.94 25.70
CA LYS A 140 0.67 -6.54 25.82
C LYS A 140 1.68 -6.33 26.94
N GLU A 141 1.53 -7.04 28.06
CA GLU A 141 2.40 -6.91 29.24
C GLU A 141 3.74 -7.63 29.06
N LYS A 142 3.73 -8.84 28.54
CA LYS A 142 4.89 -9.74 28.49
C LYS A 142 5.47 -9.97 27.07
N GLY A 143 4.77 -9.53 26.05
CA GLY A 143 5.14 -9.68 24.64
C GLY A 143 4.93 -8.42 23.86
N VAL A 144 4.58 -8.57 22.58
CA VAL A 144 4.26 -7.49 21.64
C VAL A 144 2.87 -7.75 21.04
N LEU A 145 2.00 -6.77 21.09
CA LEU A 145 0.80 -6.71 20.26
C LEU A 145 0.99 -5.60 19.23
N PHE A 146 1.14 -5.99 17.97
CA PHE A 146 1.28 -5.07 16.84
C PHE A 146 0.01 -5.10 15.98
N GLU A 147 -0.52 -3.93 15.65
CA GLU A 147 -1.69 -3.78 14.77
C GLU A 147 -1.31 -2.98 13.53
N SER A 148 -1.31 -3.65 12.37
CA SER A 148 -1.10 -3.03 11.07
C SER A 148 -2.39 -2.42 10.54
N LYS A 149 -2.29 -1.25 9.92
CA LYS A 149 -3.42 -0.58 9.26
C LYS A 149 -3.08 -0.33 7.79
N LYS A 150 -4.08 -0.47 6.92
CA LYS A 150 -3.93 -0.09 5.52
C LYS A 150 -3.53 1.37 5.40
N LEU A 151 -2.58 1.63 4.53
CA LEU A 151 -2.19 3.00 4.21
C LEU A 151 -3.21 3.64 3.27
N TYR A 152 -3.51 4.90 3.53
CA TYR A 152 -4.22 5.74 2.57
C TYR A 152 -3.28 6.16 1.43
N ASP A 153 -3.84 6.46 0.26
CA ASP A 153 -3.06 6.89 -0.92
C ASP A 153 -2.13 8.06 -0.62
N SER A 154 -2.57 8.99 0.23
CA SER A 154 -1.76 10.13 0.69
C SER A 154 -0.51 9.76 1.50
N GLN A 155 -0.46 8.55 2.07
CA GLN A 155 0.65 8.06 2.89
C GLN A 155 1.67 7.25 2.07
N LEU A 156 1.29 6.79 0.86
CA LEU A 156 2.16 5.99 0.01
C LEU A 156 3.48 6.68 -0.36
N PRO A 157 3.52 7.98 -0.70
CA PRO A 157 4.79 8.64 -1.00
C PRO A 157 5.76 8.65 0.18
N ALA A 158 5.26 8.76 1.42
CA ALA A 158 6.09 8.68 2.62
C ALA A 158 6.63 7.25 2.83
N PHE A 159 5.78 6.24 2.66
CA PHE A 159 6.19 4.83 2.69
C PHE A 159 7.30 4.55 1.67
N ILE A 160 7.15 5.00 0.42
CA ILE A 160 8.14 4.81 -0.65
C ILE A 160 9.49 5.43 -0.27
N LYS A 161 9.48 6.67 0.26
CA LYS A 161 10.71 7.34 0.70
C LYS A 161 11.41 6.57 1.80
N ASN A 162 10.67 6.14 2.82
CA ASN A 162 11.20 5.37 3.94
C ASN A 162 11.74 4.01 3.47
N TYR A 163 11.03 3.33 2.57
CA TYR A 163 11.46 2.06 2.01
C TYR A 163 12.79 2.19 1.26
N LEU A 164 12.89 3.17 0.36
CA LEU A 164 14.14 3.45 -0.38
C LEU A 164 15.30 3.78 0.57
N GLN A 165 15.07 4.63 1.58
CA GLN A 165 16.11 5.00 2.57
C GLN A 165 16.59 3.78 3.36
N SER A 166 15.71 2.88 3.77
CA SER A 166 16.08 1.66 4.49
C SER A 166 16.93 0.69 3.65
N HIS A 167 16.88 0.83 2.30
CA HIS A 167 17.68 0.05 1.34
C HIS A 167 18.85 0.85 0.73
N GLY A 168 19.22 1.98 1.37
CA GLY A 168 20.37 2.80 0.94
C GLY A 168 20.14 3.56 -0.37
N ALA A 169 18.90 3.79 -0.76
CA ALA A 169 18.53 4.56 -1.95
C ALA A 169 17.73 5.82 -1.57
N THR A 170 17.62 6.76 -2.50
CA THR A 170 16.81 7.98 -2.35
C THR A 170 15.91 8.19 -3.55
N ALA A 171 14.91 9.06 -3.42
CA ALA A 171 14.00 9.41 -4.51
C ALA A 171 14.17 10.87 -4.92
N ALA A 172 14.22 11.12 -6.21
CA ALA A 172 14.11 12.47 -6.75
C ALA A 172 12.67 13.00 -6.58
N PRO A 173 12.47 14.34 -6.54
CA PRO A 173 11.14 14.94 -6.43
C PRO A 173 10.18 14.41 -7.52
N GLY A 174 8.97 14.02 -7.12
CA GLY A 174 7.94 13.48 -8.01
C GLY A 174 7.99 11.98 -8.22
N ALA A 175 9.13 11.30 -7.98
CA ALA A 175 9.22 9.84 -8.15
C ALA A 175 8.37 9.05 -7.14
N PRO A 176 8.31 9.39 -5.84
CA PRO A 176 7.43 8.70 -4.88
C PRO A 176 5.95 8.85 -5.20
N GLU A 177 5.53 10.03 -5.60
CA GLU A 177 4.16 10.33 -5.98
C GLU A 177 3.74 9.54 -7.23
N MET A 178 4.65 9.46 -8.21
CA MET A 178 4.46 8.71 -9.44
C MET A 178 4.39 7.20 -9.18
N LEU A 179 5.25 6.67 -8.31
CA LEU A 179 5.24 5.26 -7.90
C LEU A 179 3.93 4.90 -7.19
N ALA A 180 3.48 5.74 -6.25
CA ALA A 180 2.22 5.58 -5.56
C ALA A 180 1.03 5.56 -6.54
N GLU A 181 1.07 6.41 -7.56
CA GLU A 181 0.04 6.51 -8.59
C GLU A 181 0.05 5.28 -9.52
N PHE A 182 1.23 4.79 -9.95
CA PHE A 182 1.35 3.68 -10.90
C PHE A 182 1.06 2.31 -10.28
N VAL A 183 1.47 2.09 -9.03
CA VAL A 183 1.35 0.80 -8.36
C VAL A 183 0.11 0.71 -7.47
N GLY A 184 -0.29 1.85 -6.85
CA GLY A 184 -1.42 1.91 -5.92
C GLY A 184 -1.07 1.44 -4.50
N ALA A 185 -2.12 1.17 -3.69
CA ALA A 185 -2.00 0.88 -2.27
C ALA A 185 -1.62 -0.58 -1.93
N ASP A 186 -1.29 -1.40 -2.90
CA ASP A 186 -0.76 -2.75 -2.67
C ASP A 186 0.72 -2.66 -2.26
N LEU A 187 1.00 -2.69 -0.96
CA LEU A 187 2.35 -2.52 -0.43
C LEU A 187 3.29 -3.67 -0.80
N GLN A 188 2.78 -4.90 -0.96
CA GLN A 188 3.59 -6.04 -1.38
C GLN A 188 4.09 -5.85 -2.81
N ARG A 189 3.19 -5.44 -3.70
CA ARG A 189 3.53 -5.10 -5.08
C ARG A 189 4.45 -3.90 -5.13
N LEU A 190 4.16 -2.87 -4.35
CA LEU A 190 4.96 -1.64 -4.31
C LEU A 190 6.40 -1.92 -3.84
N ALA A 191 6.59 -2.72 -2.78
CA ALA A 191 7.89 -3.14 -2.31
C ALA A 191 8.65 -3.94 -3.39
N SER A 192 7.98 -4.89 -4.05
CA SER A 192 8.59 -5.67 -5.16
C SER A 192 9.05 -4.78 -6.33
N GLU A 193 8.26 -3.77 -6.71
CA GLU A 193 8.67 -2.83 -7.75
C GLU A 193 9.84 -1.92 -7.29
N LEU A 194 9.83 -1.50 -6.02
CA LEU A 194 10.93 -0.74 -5.44
C LEU A 194 12.24 -1.55 -5.40
N ASP A 195 12.19 -2.83 -5.04
CA ASP A 195 13.34 -3.72 -5.05
C ASP A 195 13.95 -3.86 -6.45
N LYS A 196 13.12 -4.04 -7.49
CA LYS A 196 13.58 -4.09 -8.89
C LYS A 196 14.25 -2.77 -9.30
N LEU A 197 13.67 -1.63 -8.92
CA LEU A 197 14.27 -0.33 -9.18
C LEU A 197 15.63 -0.19 -8.50
N ILE A 198 15.73 -0.56 -7.21
CA ILE A 198 16.97 -0.49 -6.44
C ILE A 198 18.07 -1.35 -7.08
N LEU A 199 17.72 -2.56 -7.54
CA LEU A 199 18.64 -3.47 -8.23
C LEU A 199 19.12 -2.92 -9.59
N SER A 200 18.30 -2.12 -10.26
CA SER A 200 18.66 -1.51 -11.55
C SER A 200 19.54 -0.26 -11.43
N LEU A 201 19.69 0.29 -10.21
CA LEU A 201 20.45 1.51 -9.99
C LEU A 201 21.97 1.25 -9.96
N PRO A 202 22.78 2.17 -10.54
CA PRO A 202 24.23 2.14 -10.37
C PRO A 202 24.61 2.24 -8.89
N GLN A 203 25.62 1.49 -8.47
CA GLN A 203 26.06 1.47 -7.07
C GLN A 203 26.51 2.84 -6.54
N GLU A 204 27.06 3.68 -7.42
CA GLU A 204 27.60 5.00 -7.09
C GLU A 204 26.49 6.06 -6.84
N ARG A 205 25.32 5.87 -7.40
CA ARG A 205 24.22 6.85 -7.32
C ARG A 205 22.86 6.18 -7.23
N LYS A 206 22.45 5.79 -6.05
CA LYS A 206 21.16 5.13 -5.82
C LYS A 206 20.02 6.14 -5.67
N ILE A 207 19.66 6.83 -6.79
CA ILE A 207 18.56 7.79 -6.83
C ILE A 207 17.51 7.32 -7.83
N VAL A 208 16.31 7.06 -7.35
CA VAL A 208 15.14 6.75 -8.17
C VAL A 208 14.57 8.05 -8.75
N THR A 209 14.62 8.21 -10.06
CA THR A 209 14.08 9.37 -10.77
C THR A 209 12.73 9.06 -11.41
N PRO A 210 11.88 10.07 -11.73
CA PRO A 210 10.64 9.87 -12.47
C PRO A 210 10.84 9.18 -13.83
N ASP A 211 11.94 9.46 -14.54
CA ASP A 211 12.26 8.82 -15.83
C ASP A 211 12.53 7.33 -15.63
N LEU A 212 13.27 6.96 -14.57
CA LEU A 212 13.51 5.56 -14.23
C LEU A 212 12.21 4.83 -13.90
N VAL A 213 11.31 5.47 -13.14
CA VAL A 213 9.99 4.92 -12.84
C VAL A 213 9.20 4.68 -14.13
N THR A 214 9.20 5.64 -15.05
CA THR A 214 8.51 5.50 -16.34
C THR A 214 9.09 4.35 -17.17
N THR A 215 10.42 4.19 -17.17
CA THR A 215 11.10 3.17 -17.97
C THR A 215 10.88 1.77 -17.41
N HIS A 216 10.92 1.57 -16.09
CA HIS A 216 10.89 0.24 -15.48
C HIS A 216 9.49 -0.19 -15.04
N ILE A 217 8.64 0.73 -14.58
CA ILE A 217 7.30 0.44 -14.09
C ILE A 217 6.23 0.79 -15.13
N GLY A 218 6.47 1.83 -15.95
CA GLY A 218 5.58 2.22 -17.04
C GLY A 218 5.63 1.32 -18.28
N VAL A 219 6.56 0.36 -18.33
CA VAL A 219 6.66 -0.66 -19.39
C VAL A 219 6.14 -2.02 -18.89
N SER A 220 5.13 -2.06 -18.07
CA SER A 220 4.16 -3.13 -18.20
C SER A 220 3.63 -3.04 -19.63
N LYS A 221 3.66 -4.13 -20.40
CA LYS A 221 3.07 -4.21 -21.76
C LYS A 221 1.57 -3.84 -21.79
N ASN A 222 1.04 -3.41 -20.67
CA ASN A 222 -0.34 -3.11 -20.40
C ASN A 222 -0.48 -1.62 -20.17
N PHE A 223 -1.07 -0.91 -21.10
CA PHE A 223 -1.48 0.49 -20.93
C PHE A 223 -2.31 0.65 -19.65
N ASN A 224 -2.11 1.76 -18.96
CA ASN A 224 -2.84 2.08 -17.73
C ASN A 224 -3.61 3.41 -17.82
N ILE A 225 -4.44 3.69 -16.83
CA ILE A 225 -5.28 4.90 -16.77
C ILE A 225 -4.44 6.19 -16.78
N PHE A 226 -3.26 6.18 -16.18
CA PHE A 226 -2.39 7.36 -16.09
C PHE A 226 -1.74 7.69 -17.42
N GLU A 227 -1.35 6.65 -18.18
CA GLU A 227 -0.90 6.85 -19.56
C GLU A 227 -2.02 7.38 -20.45
N LEU A 228 -3.25 6.97 -20.21
CA LEU A 228 -4.41 7.55 -20.89
C LEU A 228 -4.57 9.03 -20.57
N GLN A 229 -4.47 9.42 -19.29
CA GLN A 229 -4.54 10.83 -18.88
C GLN A 229 -3.40 11.67 -19.47
N ASP A 230 -2.17 11.16 -19.46
CA ASP A 230 -1.01 11.84 -20.05
C ASP A 230 -1.18 12.04 -21.57
N ALA A 231 -1.62 11.00 -22.27
CA ALA A 231 -1.92 11.07 -23.71
C ALA A 231 -3.08 12.04 -24.03
N ILE A 232 -4.14 12.03 -23.22
CA ILE A 232 -5.26 12.98 -23.31
C ILE A 232 -4.75 14.41 -23.06
N GLY A 233 -3.98 14.63 -21.98
CA GLY A 233 -3.46 15.96 -21.62
C GLY A 233 -2.60 16.59 -22.73
N LYS A 234 -1.93 15.76 -23.53
CA LYS A 234 -1.11 16.16 -24.69
C LYS A 234 -1.88 16.12 -26.03
N LYS A 235 -3.12 15.68 -26.03
CA LYS A 235 -3.92 15.41 -27.25
C LYS A 235 -3.23 14.45 -28.21
N ASP A 236 -2.50 13.45 -27.69
CA ASP A 236 -1.89 12.39 -28.48
C ASP A 236 -2.97 11.37 -28.94
N VAL A 237 -3.62 11.68 -30.05
CA VAL A 237 -4.75 10.92 -30.60
C VAL A 237 -4.36 9.48 -30.88
N LEU A 238 -3.13 9.24 -31.40
CA LEU A 238 -2.67 7.90 -31.73
C LEU A 238 -2.55 7.03 -30.47
N LYS A 239 -1.88 7.58 -29.45
CA LYS A 239 -1.66 6.86 -28.18
C LYS A 239 -2.98 6.64 -27.43
N VAL A 240 -3.89 7.61 -27.39
CA VAL A 240 -5.22 7.43 -26.80
C VAL A 240 -5.98 6.29 -27.46
N ASN A 241 -5.97 6.20 -28.79
CA ASN A 241 -6.65 5.10 -29.49
C ASN A 241 -6.00 3.73 -29.24
N GLN A 242 -4.66 3.65 -29.14
CA GLN A 242 -3.97 2.42 -28.75
C GLN A 242 -4.38 1.96 -27.35
N ILE A 243 -4.45 2.88 -26.40
CA ILE A 243 -4.87 2.59 -25.02
C ILE A 243 -6.33 2.17 -24.98
N ALA A 244 -7.23 2.87 -25.69
CA ALA A 244 -8.63 2.53 -25.77
C ALA A 244 -8.86 1.11 -26.31
N LYS A 245 -8.15 0.74 -27.38
CA LYS A 245 -8.18 -0.62 -27.94
C LYS A 245 -7.66 -1.67 -26.94
N TYR A 246 -6.60 -1.34 -26.19
CA TYR A 246 -6.09 -2.23 -25.17
C TYR A 246 -7.09 -2.44 -24.04
N PHE A 247 -7.75 -1.37 -23.54
CA PHE A 247 -8.77 -1.47 -22.49
C PHE A 247 -10.00 -2.28 -22.94
N ASP A 248 -10.42 -2.10 -24.19
CA ASP A 248 -11.51 -2.86 -24.79
C ASP A 248 -11.20 -4.36 -24.87
N ASN A 249 -9.96 -4.71 -25.18
CA ASN A 249 -9.49 -6.10 -25.20
C ASN A 249 -9.26 -6.71 -23.81
N ASN A 250 -9.10 -5.88 -22.77
CA ASN A 250 -8.83 -6.30 -21.39
C ASN A 250 -9.82 -5.67 -20.37
N PRO A 251 -11.14 -5.90 -20.52
CA PRO A 251 -12.18 -5.21 -19.75
C PRO A 251 -12.19 -5.60 -18.26
N LYS A 252 -11.65 -6.77 -17.89
CA LYS A 252 -11.55 -7.20 -16.50
C LYS A 252 -10.50 -6.42 -15.71
N GLU A 253 -9.40 -6.04 -16.34
CA GLU A 253 -8.33 -5.26 -15.73
C GLU A 253 -8.66 -3.76 -15.73
N ASN A 254 -9.31 -3.28 -16.79
CA ASN A 254 -9.64 -1.88 -17.03
C ASN A 254 -11.14 -1.65 -17.27
N PRO A 255 -12.00 -1.99 -16.29
CA PRO A 255 -13.43 -1.78 -16.44
C PRO A 255 -13.74 -0.27 -16.55
N ILE A 256 -14.71 0.09 -17.38
CA ILE A 256 -15.10 1.49 -17.60
C ILE A 256 -15.45 2.20 -16.29
N GLN A 257 -16.01 1.49 -15.31
CA GLN A 257 -16.33 1.99 -13.96
C GLN A 257 -15.09 2.42 -13.15
N LYS A 258 -13.90 1.97 -13.51
CA LYS A 258 -12.63 2.39 -12.94
C LYS A 258 -12.02 3.58 -13.71
N VAL A 259 -12.21 3.60 -15.02
CA VAL A 259 -11.66 4.63 -15.91
C VAL A 259 -12.41 5.96 -15.78
N LEU A 260 -13.74 5.94 -15.76
CA LEU A 260 -14.57 7.15 -15.70
C LEU A 260 -14.31 8.04 -14.47
N PRO A 261 -14.26 7.50 -13.22
CA PRO A 261 -13.92 8.32 -12.06
C PRO A 261 -12.54 8.97 -12.14
N SER A 262 -11.57 8.28 -12.74
CA SER A 262 -10.22 8.78 -12.92
C SER A 262 -10.17 9.94 -13.93
N LEU A 263 -10.87 9.83 -15.05
CA LEU A 263 -11.03 10.91 -16.02
C LEU A 263 -11.80 12.10 -15.42
N PHE A 264 -12.86 11.82 -14.66
CA PHE A 264 -13.61 12.86 -13.97
C PHE A 264 -12.73 13.66 -13.01
N LYS A 265 -11.91 12.97 -12.19
CA LYS A 265 -10.95 13.60 -11.28
C LYS A 265 -9.95 14.46 -12.04
N PHE A 266 -9.39 13.97 -13.14
CA PHE A 266 -8.44 14.70 -13.97
C PHE A 266 -9.04 15.99 -14.53
N PHE A 267 -10.20 15.93 -15.17
CA PHE A 267 -10.85 17.11 -15.75
C PHE A 267 -11.44 18.05 -14.70
N SER A 268 -11.88 17.55 -13.53
CA SER A 268 -12.27 18.39 -12.39
C SER A 268 -11.09 19.17 -11.83
N THR A 269 -9.94 18.52 -11.68
CA THR A 269 -8.69 19.20 -11.26
C THR A 269 -8.27 20.24 -12.29
N LEU A 270 -8.36 19.93 -13.58
CA LEU A 270 -8.09 20.87 -14.68
C LEU A 270 -9.04 22.07 -14.63
N MET A 271 -10.33 21.85 -14.39
CA MET A 271 -11.31 22.93 -14.22
C MET A 271 -10.94 23.84 -13.05
N LEU A 272 -10.60 23.29 -11.90
CA LEU A 272 -10.17 24.05 -10.73
C LEU A 272 -8.90 24.87 -11.01
N ALA A 273 -7.95 24.32 -11.78
CA ALA A 273 -6.72 25.02 -12.14
C ALA A 273 -6.95 26.31 -12.92
N TYR A 274 -8.04 26.40 -13.70
CA TYR A 274 -8.42 27.65 -14.37
C TYR A 274 -8.82 28.78 -13.41
N TYR A 275 -9.26 28.41 -12.20
CA TYR A 275 -9.66 29.36 -11.16
C TYR A 275 -8.54 29.61 -10.12
N ALA A 276 -7.36 29.04 -10.29
CA ALA A 276 -6.23 29.32 -9.42
C ALA A 276 -5.88 30.82 -9.45
N PRO A 277 -5.75 31.48 -8.31
CA PRO A 277 -5.42 32.94 -8.26
C PRO A 277 -4.05 33.20 -8.88
N GLU A 278 -3.09 32.28 -8.65
CA GLU A 278 -1.74 32.36 -9.20
C GLU A 278 -1.54 31.21 -10.21
N LYS A 279 -1.08 31.57 -11.43
CA LYS A 279 -0.90 30.62 -12.54
C LYS A 279 0.49 29.97 -12.59
N SER A 280 1.31 30.15 -11.54
CA SER A 280 2.58 29.44 -11.41
C SER A 280 2.33 27.95 -11.10
N GLU A 281 3.32 27.09 -11.36
CA GLU A 281 3.26 25.66 -11.02
C GLU A 281 2.91 25.46 -9.53
N ARG A 282 3.56 26.24 -8.67
CA ARG A 282 3.36 26.20 -7.22
C ARG A 282 1.97 26.71 -6.82
N GLY A 283 1.52 27.83 -7.38
CA GLY A 283 0.21 28.39 -7.07
C GLY A 283 -0.93 27.46 -7.49
N ILE A 284 -0.86 26.87 -8.70
CA ILE A 284 -1.82 25.88 -9.15
C ILE A 284 -1.76 24.65 -8.25
N ALA A 285 -0.57 24.13 -7.92
CA ALA A 285 -0.39 22.94 -7.07
C ALA A 285 -1.07 23.10 -5.70
N GLN A 286 -0.84 24.23 -5.04
CA GLN A 286 -1.48 24.55 -3.76
C GLN A 286 -3.00 24.67 -3.87
N TRP A 287 -3.50 25.31 -4.94
CA TRP A 287 -4.92 25.52 -5.16
C TRP A 287 -5.70 24.22 -5.40
N VAL A 288 -5.15 23.30 -6.22
CA VAL A 288 -5.83 22.05 -6.58
C VAL A 288 -5.47 20.88 -5.68
N GLY A 289 -4.55 21.05 -4.72
CA GLY A 289 -4.09 19.98 -3.84
C GLY A 289 -3.23 18.93 -4.55
N ALA A 290 -2.47 19.34 -5.58
CA ALA A 290 -1.58 18.47 -6.35
C ALA A 290 -0.11 18.79 -6.07
N THR A 291 0.82 17.94 -6.56
CA THR A 291 2.24 18.26 -6.53
C THR A 291 2.63 19.15 -7.71
N GLU A 292 3.70 19.98 -7.56
CA GLU A 292 4.21 20.80 -8.67
C GLU A 292 4.60 19.95 -9.88
N TRP A 293 5.10 18.75 -9.65
CA TRP A 293 5.42 17.79 -10.70
C TRP A 293 4.17 17.35 -11.50
N GLN A 294 3.07 17.02 -10.83
CA GLN A 294 1.79 16.69 -11.49
C GLN A 294 1.25 17.86 -12.29
N VAL A 295 1.35 19.09 -11.74
CA VAL A 295 0.94 20.31 -12.45
C VAL A 295 1.76 20.50 -13.72
N ARG A 296 3.09 20.42 -13.64
CA ARG A 296 3.99 20.57 -14.78
C ARG A 296 3.76 19.52 -15.85
N ARG A 297 3.59 18.25 -15.45
CA ARG A 297 3.47 17.13 -16.37
C ARG A 297 2.10 17.03 -17.04
N ASN A 298 1.03 17.20 -16.27
CA ASN A 298 -0.31 16.86 -16.72
C ASN A 298 -1.24 18.07 -16.86
N ILE A 299 -1.25 18.96 -15.86
CA ILE A 299 -2.25 20.05 -15.81
C ILE A 299 -1.90 21.18 -16.78
N LEU A 300 -0.67 21.69 -16.74
CA LEU A 300 -0.24 22.79 -17.62
C LEU A 300 -0.30 22.43 -19.12
N PRO A 301 0.14 21.25 -19.57
CA PRO A 301 -0.07 20.84 -20.95
C PRO A 301 -1.55 20.77 -21.32
N ALA A 302 -2.39 20.19 -20.46
CA ALA A 302 -3.83 20.09 -20.70
C ALA A 302 -4.53 21.46 -20.75
N MET A 303 -4.12 22.44 -19.91
CA MET A 303 -4.63 23.83 -19.96
C MET A 303 -4.36 24.51 -21.30
N LYS A 304 -3.30 24.12 -22.01
CA LYS A 304 -2.99 24.64 -23.35
C LYS A 304 -3.86 24.00 -24.44
N MET A 305 -4.30 22.75 -24.25
CA MET A 305 -5.03 21.96 -25.23
C MET A 305 -6.55 22.08 -25.11
N TYR A 306 -7.06 22.34 -23.91
CA TYR A 306 -8.48 22.39 -23.61
C TYR A 306 -8.85 23.78 -23.07
N SER A 307 -9.91 24.40 -23.57
CA SER A 307 -10.47 25.59 -22.96
C SER A 307 -11.33 25.22 -21.74
N GLY A 308 -11.52 26.12 -20.77
CA GLY A 308 -12.38 25.89 -19.62
C GLY A 308 -13.82 25.50 -20.02
N VAL A 309 -14.35 26.09 -21.08
CA VAL A 309 -15.65 25.73 -21.65
C VAL A 309 -15.68 24.28 -22.17
N LYS A 310 -14.62 23.87 -22.90
CA LYS A 310 -14.51 22.47 -23.39
C LYS A 310 -14.42 21.48 -22.22
N VAL A 311 -13.68 21.83 -21.16
CA VAL A 311 -13.57 21.00 -19.94
C VAL A 311 -14.94 20.82 -19.27
N MET A 312 -15.75 21.87 -19.20
CA MET A 312 -17.12 21.78 -18.66
C MET A 312 -17.99 20.80 -19.46
N TYR A 313 -17.92 20.83 -20.78
CA TYR A 313 -18.65 19.90 -21.64
C TYR A 313 -18.12 18.47 -21.49
N ILE A 314 -16.80 18.27 -21.38
CA ILE A 314 -16.19 16.95 -21.14
C ILE A 314 -16.68 16.36 -19.81
N LEU A 315 -16.72 17.14 -18.73
CA LEU A 315 -17.25 16.67 -17.44
C LEU A 315 -18.73 16.24 -17.54
N SER A 316 -19.53 16.99 -18.32
CA SER A 316 -20.91 16.63 -18.58
C SER A 316 -21.03 15.32 -19.37
N GLU A 317 -20.16 15.10 -20.37
CA GLU A 317 -20.16 13.87 -21.17
C GLU A 317 -19.64 12.65 -20.40
N ILE A 318 -18.64 12.83 -19.51
CA ILE A 318 -18.20 11.77 -18.59
C ILE A 318 -19.37 11.30 -17.72
N ARG A 319 -20.15 12.24 -17.14
CA ARG A 319 -21.34 11.91 -16.34
C ARG A 319 -22.40 11.16 -17.16
N ARG A 320 -22.62 11.59 -18.40
CA ARG A 320 -23.58 10.93 -19.31
C ARG A 320 -23.12 9.52 -19.66
N THR A 321 -21.84 9.34 -19.94
CA THR A 321 -21.24 8.04 -20.22
C THR A 321 -21.32 7.11 -19.01
N ASP A 322 -21.11 7.63 -17.79
CA ASP A 322 -21.27 6.86 -16.56
C ASP A 322 -22.72 6.35 -16.38
N ALA A 323 -23.71 7.21 -16.61
CA ALA A 323 -25.12 6.81 -16.57
C ALA A 323 -25.43 5.73 -17.61
N ARG A 324 -24.94 5.89 -18.85
CA ARG A 324 -25.11 4.90 -19.94
C ARG A 324 -24.43 3.58 -19.63
N SER A 325 -23.26 3.59 -18.99
CA SER A 325 -22.52 2.37 -18.59
C SER A 325 -23.28 1.53 -17.55
N LYS A 326 -24.19 2.19 -16.81
CA LYS A 326 -25.08 1.56 -15.80
C LYS A 326 -26.48 1.24 -16.35
N GLY A 327 -26.68 1.36 -17.67
CA GLY A 327 -27.94 1.02 -18.36
C GLY A 327 -28.94 2.18 -18.47
N VAL A 328 -28.63 3.38 -17.95
CA VAL A 328 -29.56 4.53 -18.07
C VAL A 328 -29.47 5.11 -19.49
N GLY A 329 -30.55 4.92 -20.28
CA GLY A 329 -30.62 5.40 -21.65
C GLY A 329 -29.67 4.66 -22.63
N ASN A 330 -29.23 3.46 -22.26
CA ASN A 330 -28.40 2.60 -23.11
C ASN A 330 -28.96 1.17 -23.10
N THR A 331 -29.34 0.67 -24.28
CA THR A 331 -29.86 -0.68 -24.42
C THR A 331 -28.88 -1.65 -25.07
N ASN A 332 -27.96 -1.17 -25.92
CA ASN A 332 -27.16 -2.04 -26.79
C ASN A 332 -25.67 -1.65 -26.96
N THR A 333 -25.25 -0.48 -26.47
CA THR A 333 -23.85 -0.05 -26.64
C THR A 333 -22.95 -0.69 -25.60
N SER A 334 -21.90 -1.34 -26.04
CA SER A 334 -20.92 -1.96 -25.13
C SER A 334 -20.12 -0.92 -24.32
N ASN A 335 -19.56 -1.31 -23.19
CA ASN A 335 -18.70 -0.45 -22.39
C ASN A 335 -17.45 0.00 -23.16
N GLY A 336 -16.90 -0.84 -24.04
CA GLY A 336 -15.79 -0.51 -24.92
C GLY A 336 -16.15 0.59 -25.93
N ASP A 337 -17.34 0.50 -26.53
CA ASP A 337 -17.79 1.50 -27.48
C ASP A 337 -18.16 2.82 -26.79
N LEU A 338 -18.78 2.78 -25.60
CA LEU A 338 -19.01 3.96 -24.76
C LEU A 338 -17.69 4.69 -24.43
N MET A 339 -16.64 3.94 -24.14
CA MET A 339 -15.31 4.51 -23.87
C MET A 339 -14.73 5.17 -25.12
N LYS A 340 -14.83 4.52 -26.29
CA LYS A 340 -14.35 5.08 -27.57
C LYS A 340 -15.09 6.36 -27.94
N GLU A 341 -16.44 6.39 -27.79
CA GLU A 341 -17.25 7.58 -27.99
C GLU A 341 -16.79 8.73 -27.11
N LEU A 342 -16.60 8.46 -25.81
CA LEU A 342 -16.14 9.48 -24.84
C LEU A 342 -14.76 10.01 -25.21
N LEU A 343 -13.78 9.13 -25.47
CA LEU A 343 -12.41 9.52 -25.82
C LEU A 343 -12.36 10.31 -27.13
N TYR A 344 -13.16 9.91 -28.12
CA TYR A 344 -13.32 10.71 -29.33
C TYR A 344 -13.84 12.13 -29.05
N TYR A 345 -14.90 12.24 -28.23
CA TYR A 345 -15.44 13.52 -27.82
C TYR A 345 -14.43 14.40 -27.06
N ILE A 346 -13.60 13.82 -26.23
CA ILE A 346 -12.55 14.53 -25.48
C ILE A 346 -11.51 15.10 -26.43
N LEU A 347 -11.07 14.32 -27.42
CA LEU A 347 -9.99 14.70 -28.33
C LEU A 347 -10.41 15.71 -29.40
N HIS A 348 -11.64 15.70 -29.81
CA HIS A 348 -12.19 16.60 -30.84
C HIS A 348 -13.14 17.64 -30.28
#